data_4e0566676ddffc674e8f3e0140602694
#
_entry.id   4e0566676ddffc674e8f3e0140602694
#
_cell.length_a   1.000
_cell.length_b   1.000
_cell.length_c   1.000
_cell.angle_alpha   90.00
_cell.angle_beta   90.00
_cell.angle_gamma   90.00
#
_symmetry.space_group_name_H-M   'P 1'
#
loop_
_entity.id
_entity.type
_entity.pdbx_description
1 polymer ?
#
loop_
_entity_poly.entity_id
_entity_poly.type
_entity_poly.pdbx_seq_one_letter_code
_entity_poly.pdbx_strand_id
1 'polypeptide(L)'
;MRKVFHVELASEAGDLPDAAFALLDFERIGKQFRKAEGGVFTRAGYVQRREELKQVYNTLDLTLKKPDYAILAELPDGNRVKLPTPLGKTMVDEPARCIDCVAPALIGLTAMRSTLDMLARRLAELELDGDLTRYKAVLEATGCDDISQALALADELDRYSFDPEPREPDEVASGYLKGLLPEEDLAALLPNVNLYCYGQKLIEQSGGKLTGYGYVQPSTAPTQDIGPQTDGSEMTLN
;
A
#
# COMPACT_ATOMS: atom_id res chain seq x y z
N MET A 1 -1.79 -25.48 1.42
CA MET A 1 -1.67 -25.37 2.88
C MET A 1 -1.65 -26.72 3.62
N ARG A 2 -2.48 -27.72 3.26
CA ARG A 2 -2.47 -29.04 3.95
C ARG A 2 -1.13 -29.78 3.99
N LYS A 3 -0.29 -29.67 2.95
CA LYS A 3 0.95 -30.46 2.83
C LYS A 3 2.09 -30.08 3.80
N VAL A 4 2.22 -28.82 4.21
CA VAL A 4 3.32 -28.38 5.08
C VAL A 4 3.10 -28.82 6.53
N PHE A 5 1.86 -28.71 7.03
CA PHE A 5 1.52 -29.22 8.37
C PHE A 5 1.60 -30.75 8.49
N HIS A 6 1.41 -31.46 7.39
CA HIS A 6 1.50 -32.92 7.36
C HIS A 6 2.93 -33.42 7.62
N VAL A 7 3.95 -32.68 7.17
CA VAL A 7 5.36 -33.09 7.29
C VAL A 7 5.89 -32.88 8.72
N GLU A 8 5.53 -31.75 9.37
CA GLU A 8 6.02 -31.47 10.74
C GLU A 8 5.33 -32.34 11.79
N LEU A 9 4.01 -32.53 11.70
CA LEU A 9 3.29 -33.46 12.59
C LEU A 9 3.74 -34.91 12.44
N ALA A 10 4.10 -35.34 11.24
CA ALA A 10 4.61 -36.68 11.00
C ALA A 10 6.03 -36.90 11.62
N SER A 11 6.84 -35.82 11.70
CA SER A 11 8.19 -35.94 12.31
C SER A 11 8.18 -35.97 13.84
N GLU A 12 7.17 -35.35 14.48
CA GLU A 12 7.06 -35.33 15.94
C GLU A 12 6.14 -36.44 16.51
N ALA A 13 5.18 -36.90 15.73
CA ALA A 13 4.16 -37.85 16.20
C ALA A 13 4.48 -39.34 15.94
N GLY A 14 5.62 -39.63 15.30
CA GLY A 14 5.93 -41.00 14.86
C GLY A 14 4.88 -41.52 13.84
N ASP A 15 4.94 -42.77 13.49
CA ASP A 15 4.07 -43.44 12.50
C ASP A 15 2.59 -43.49 12.94
N LEU A 16 1.89 -42.35 12.87
CA LEU A 16 0.44 -42.32 13.04
C LEU A 16 -0.25 -42.87 11.77
N PRO A 17 -1.16 -43.84 11.91
CA PRO A 17 -1.87 -44.40 10.78
C PRO A 17 -2.76 -43.33 10.12
N ASP A 18 -2.91 -43.38 8.79
CA ASP A 18 -3.69 -42.42 7.98
C ASP A 18 -5.12 -42.18 8.53
N ALA A 19 -5.72 -43.20 9.15
CA ALA A 19 -7.02 -43.09 9.79
C ALA A 19 -7.02 -42.13 11.00
N ALA A 20 -5.91 -41.96 11.69
CA ALA A 20 -5.78 -41.05 12.82
C ALA A 20 -5.68 -39.59 12.35
N PHE A 21 -5.07 -39.35 11.18
CA PHE A 21 -5.01 -38.00 10.58
C PHE A 21 -6.39 -37.46 10.19
N ALA A 22 -7.32 -38.33 9.81
CA ALA A 22 -8.70 -37.94 9.48
C ALA A 22 -9.50 -37.44 10.69
N LEU A 23 -9.07 -37.77 11.91
CA LEU A 23 -9.70 -37.40 13.17
C LEU A 23 -9.10 -36.11 13.77
N LEU A 24 -8.00 -35.58 13.20
CA LEU A 24 -7.34 -34.38 13.71
C LEU A 24 -8.08 -33.13 13.30
N ASP A 25 -8.38 -32.27 14.27
CA ASP A 25 -8.84 -30.92 14.04
C ASP A 25 -7.66 -30.01 13.66
N PHE A 26 -7.33 -30.01 12.37
CA PHE A 26 -6.21 -29.22 11.83
C PHE A 26 -6.38 -27.71 12.05
N GLU A 27 -7.60 -27.21 12.20
CA GLU A 27 -7.84 -25.79 12.48
C GLU A 27 -7.45 -25.47 13.92
N ARG A 28 -7.81 -26.33 14.85
CA ARG A 28 -7.46 -26.18 16.27
C ARG A 28 -5.94 -26.32 16.48
N ILE A 29 -5.32 -27.31 15.84
CA ILE A 29 -3.88 -27.54 15.88
C ILE A 29 -3.15 -26.32 15.29
N GLY A 30 -3.56 -25.83 14.12
CA GLY A 30 -2.97 -24.64 13.50
C GLY A 30 -3.10 -23.37 14.36
N LYS A 31 -4.21 -23.20 15.08
CA LYS A 31 -4.39 -22.10 16.04
C LYS A 31 -3.46 -22.21 17.25
N GLN A 32 -3.24 -23.44 17.76
CA GLN A 32 -2.31 -23.69 18.87
C GLN A 32 -0.85 -23.43 18.47
N PHE A 33 -0.40 -23.96 17.33
CA PHE A 33 0.93 -23.69 16.80
C PHE A 33 1.17 -22.20 16.59
N ARG A 34 0.23 -21.50 15.95
CA ARG A 34 0.33 -20.05 15.77
C ARG A 34 0.50 -19.29 17.10
N LYS A 35 -0.22 -19.72 18.15
CA LYS A 35 -0.12 -19.10 19.47
C LYS A 35 1.22 -19.40 20.17
N ALA A 36 1.75 -20.60 19.98
CA ALA A 36 3.03 -21.02 20.57
C ALA A 36 4.23 -20.37 19.85
N GLU A 37 4.19 -20.30 18.51
CA GLU A 37 5.30 -19.84 17.68
C GLU A 37 5.25 -18.33 17.38
N GLY A 38 4.15 -17.66 17.68
CA GLY A 38 3.98 -16.24 17.39
C GLY A 38 3.94 -15.88 15.90
N GLY A 39 3.63 -16.87 15.04
CA GLY A 39 3.54 -16.67 13.59
C GLY A 39 2.24 -16.07 13.12
N VAL A 40 2.24 -15.52 11.90
CA VAL A 40 1.11 -14.85 11.26
C VAL A 40 0.86 -15.45 9.87
N PHE A 41 -0.42 -15.71 9.56
CA PHE A 41 -0.83 -16.06 8.20
C PHE A 41 -0.96 -14.80 7.35
N THR A 42 -0.27 -14.79 6.22
CA THR A 42 -0.34 -13.76 5.18
C THR A 42 -0.93 -14.33 3.90
N ARG A 43 -1.24 -13.51 2.92
CA ARG A 43 -1.68 -13.97 1.59
C ARG A 43 -0.61 -14.85 0.90
N ALA A 44 0.67 -14.60 1.19
CA ALA A 44 1.80 -15.35 0.64
C ALA A 44 2.11 -16.67 1.39
N GLY A 45 1.54 -16.89 2.57
CA GLY A 45 1.74 -18.08 3.38
C GLY A 45 1.92 -17.78 4.87
N TYR A 46 2.37 -18.79 5.62
CA TYR A 46 2.64 -18.66 7.03
C TYR A 46 4.04 -18.10 7.25
N VAL A 47 4.13 -17.01 8.02
CA VAL A 47 5.40 -16.37 8.38
C VAL A 47 5.66 -16.59 9.86
N GLN A 48 6.73 -17.34 10.15
CA GLN A 48 7.22 -17.57 11.49
C GLN A 48 8.41 -16.66 11.79
N ARG A 49 8.45 -16.16 13.00
CA ARG A 49 9.54 -15.33 13.49
C ARG A 49 10.70 -16.22 13.93
N ARG A 50 11.87 -16.08 13.30
CA ARG A 50 13.08 -16.86 13.63
C ARG A 50 14.04 -16.16 14.58
N GLU A 51 13.95 -14.84 14.70
CA GLU A 51 14.86 -14.05 15.53
C GLU A 51 14.08 -13.06 16.40
N GLU A 52 14.65 -12.67 17.53
CA GLU A 52 14.09 -11.56 18.32
C GLU A 52 14.08 -10.29 17.46
N LEU A 53 12.88 -9.70 17.32
CA LEU A 53 12.77 -8.40 16.65
C LEU A 53 13.57 -7.39 17.47
N LYS A 54 14.59 -6.80 16.85
CA LYS A 54 15.19 -5.59 17.37
C LYS A 54 14.06 -4.58 17.56
N GLN A 55 13.82 -4.18 18.81
CA GLN A 55 12.81 -3.18 19.08
C GLN A 55 13.25 -1.87 18.43
N VAL A 56 12.63 -1.54 17.31
CA VAL A 56 12.85 -0.29 16.57
C VAL A 56 11.90 0.80 17.11
N TYR A 57 10.86 0.37 17.85
CA TYR A 57 9.81 1.24 18.40
C TYR A 57 9.63 0.98 19.88
N ASN A 58 9.68 2.04 20.70
CA ASN A 58 9.34 2.01 22.10
C ASN A 58 8.03 2.76 22.30
N THR A 59 6.97 2.04 22.68
CA THR A 59 5.65 2.63 22.95
C THR A 59 5.65 3.57 24.15
N LEU A 60 6.63 3.45 25.05
CA LEU A 60 6.75 4.34 26.22
C LEU A 60 7.30 5.71 25.83
N ASP A 61 8.13 5.79 24.81
CA ASP A 61 8.74 7.06 24.38
C ASP A 61 8.01 7.72 23.22
N LEU A 62 7.00 7.03 22.62
CA LEU A 62 6.25 7.46 21.42
C LEU A 62 7.15 7.92 20.26
N THR A 63 8.44 7.63 20.30
CA THR A 63 9.41 8.03 19.29
C THR A 63 9.80 6.83 18.45
N LEU A 64 9.29 6.77 17.22
CA LEU A 64 9.97 6.07 16.15
C LEU A 64 11.35 6.72 16.02
N LYS A 65 12.43 5.95 16.15
CA LYS A 65 13.75 6.42 15.73
C LYS A 65 13.70 6.57 14.21
N LYS A 66 13.27 7.76 13.79
CA LYS A 66 13.22 8.12 12.39
C LYS A 66 14.64 8.17 11.86
N PRO A 67 14.92 7.61 10.67
CA PRO A 67 16.22 7.80 10.06
C PRO A 67 16.47 9.31 9.89
N ASP A 68 17.70 9.72 10.10
CA ASP A 68 18.16 11.10 9.93
C ASP A 68 18.44 11.46 8.45
N TYR A 69 17.80 10.74 7.53
CA TYR A 69 17.87 10.93 6.07
C TYR A 69 16.52 10.62 5.43
N ALA A 70 16.25 11.23 4.29
CA ALA A 70 15.11 10.88 3.44
C ALA A 70 15.46 9.74 2.47
N ILE A 71 16.72 9.74 1.96
CA ILE A 71 17.27 8.69 1.09
C ILE A 71 18.66 8.32 1.61
N LEU A 72 18.93 7.01 1.69
CA LEU A 72 20.28 6.46 1.82
C LEU A 72 20.70 5.91 0.46
N ALA A 73 21.75 6.47 -0.11
CA ALA A 73 22.24 6.06 -1.43
C ALA A 73 23.60 5.37 -1.32
N GLU A 74 23.84 4.39 -2.19
CA GLU A 74 25.12 3.70 -2.36
C GLU A 74 25.78 4.18 -3.65
N LEU A 75 27.03 4.61 -3.52
CA LEU A 75 27.88 5.08 -4.60
C LEU A 75 28.58 3.91 -5.31
N PRO A 76 29.14 4.11 -6.52
CA PRO A 76 29.82 3.05 -7.26
C PRO A 76 31.03 2.44 -6.53
N ASP A 77 31.66 3.19 -5.62
CA ASP A 77 32.76 2.74 -4.78
C ASP A 77 32.31 1.95 -3.53
N GLY A 78 30.98 1.74 -3.36
CA GLY A 78 30.38 1.07 -2.22
C GLY A 78 30.17 1.96 -0.99
N ASN A 79 30.56 3.22 -1.03
CA ASN A 79 30.29 4.17 0.05
C ASN A 79 28.81 4.51 0.12
N ARG A 80 28.30 4.71 1.34
CA ARG A 80 26.90 5.09 1.60
C ARG A 80 26.82 6.56 1.99
N VAL A 81 25.88 7.26 1.37
CA VAL A 81 25.65 8.69 1.60
C VAL A 81 24.20 8.92 2.02
N LYS A 82 24.04 9.77 3.02
CA LYS A 82 22.72 10.23 3.49
C LYS A 82 22.32 11.48 2.69
N LEU A 83 21.08 11.48 2.20
CA LEU A 83 20.50 12.58 1.45
C LEU A 83 19.24 13.11 2.19
N PRO A 84 18.97 14.40 2.16
CA PRO A 84 19.70 15.42 1.40
C PRO A 84 21.09 15.73 1.99
N THR A 85 22.01 16.11 1.10
CA THR A 85 23.33 16.58 1.49
C THR A 85 23.20 17.91 2.26
N PRO A 86 23.88 18.08 3.41
CA PRO A 86 23.86 19.35 4.14
C PRO A 86 24.28 20.53 3.28
N LEU A 87 23.62 21.67 3.48
CA LEU A 87 23.93 22.91 2.77
C LEU A 87 25.42 23.30 2.92
N GLY A 88 26.01 23.72 1.84
CA GLY A 88 27.42 24.16 1.80
C GLY A 88 28.45 23.02 1.62
N LYS A 89 28.04 21.75 1.56
CA LYS A 89 28.93 20.65 1.17
C LYS A 89 28.96 20.50 -0.35
N THR A 90 30.19 20.46 -0.90
CA THR A 90 30.40 20.12 -2.30
C THR A 90 30.05 18.64 -2.52
N MET A 91 29.31 18.37 -3.57
CA MET A 91 28.89 17.04 -3.96
C MET A 91 29.50 16.71 -5.32
N VAL A 92 30.14 15.56 -5.42
CA VAL A 92 30.51 14.98 -6.72
C VAL A 92 29.26 14.36 -7.31
N ASP A 93 28.92 14.72 -8.55
CA ASP A 93 27.75 14.19 -9.23
C ASP A 93 28.12 12.90 -9.97
N GLU A 94 27.73 11.80 -9.40
CA GLU A 94 28.01 10.44 -9.88
C GLU A 94 26.74 9.59 -9.75
N PRO A 95 26.60 8.50 -10.53
CA PRO A 95 25.49 7.58 -10.36
C PRO A 95 25.44 7.01 -8.95
N ALA A 96 24.23 6.95 -8.35
CA ALA A 96 24.04 6.38 -7.04
C ALA A 96 22.75 5.56 -7.02
N ARG A 97 22.72 4.51 -6.21
CA ARG A 97 21.57 3.63 -6.03
C ARG A 97 20.89 3.93 -4.71
N CYS A 98 19.58 4.11 -4.73
CA CYS A 98 18.77 4.21 -3.53
C CYS A 98 18.71 2.84 -2.84
N ILE A 99 19.28 2.71 -1.63
CA ILE A 99 19.30 1.46 -0.87
C ILE A 99 18.34 1.48 0.31
N ASP A 100 17.94 2.66 0.78
CA ASP A 100 16.89 2.85 1.78
C ASP A 100 16.25 4.23 1.59
N CYS A 101 14.94 4.33 1.83
CA CYS A 101 14.19 5.56 1.59
C CYS A 101 12.91 5.60 2.42
N VAL A 102 12.50 6.82 2.82
CA VAL A 102 11.18 7.05 3.45
C VAL A 102 10.00 6.69 2.54
N ALA A 103 10.22 6.60 1.21
CA ALA A 103 9.27 6.12 0.20
C ALA A 103 9.77 4.78 -0.39
N PRO A 104 9.30 3.63 0.11
CA PRO A 104 9.85 2.31 -0.23
C PRO A 104 9.85 1.95 -1.72
N ALA A 105 8.92 2.50 -2.51
CA ALA A 105 8.84 2.28 -3.95
C ALA A 105 10.12 2.73 -4.71
N LEU A 106 10.92 3.61 -4.11
CA LEU A 106 12.14 4.14 -4.72
C LEU A 106 13.38 3.29 -4.45
N ILE A 107 13.27 2.30 -3.55
CA ILE A 107 14.40 1.44 -3.19
C ILE A 107 14.82 0.58 -4.37
N GLY A 108 16.11 0.58 -4.66
CA GLY A 108 16.71 -0.15 -5.78
C GLY A 108 16.90 0.68 -7.04
N LEU A 109 16.23 1.82 -7.17
CA LEU A 109 16.37 2.71 -8.31
C LEU A 109 17.73 3.42 -8.30
N THR A 110 18.24 3.72 -9.49
CA THR A 110 19.54 4.39 -9.70
C THR A 110 19.34 5.69 -10.47
N ALA A 111 20.00 6.76 -10.02
CA ALA A 111 20.05 8.04 -10.72
C ALA A 111 21.35 8.77 -10.39
N MET A 112 21.57 9.95 -11.00
CA MET A 112 22.63 10.83 -10.59
C MET A 112 22.41 11.29 -9.15
N ARG A 113 23.46 11.40 -8.38
CA ARG A 113 23.41 11.80 -6.97
C ARG A 113 22.72 13.14 -6.76
N SER A 114 22.91 14.08 -7.69
CA SER A 114 22.21 15.39 -7.68
C SER A 114 20.68 15.21 -7.77
N THR A 115 20.20 14.33 -8.63
CA THR A 115 18.76 14.06 -8.79
C THR A 115 18.19 13.40 -7.53
N LEU A 116 18.92 12.44 -6.94
CA LEU A 116 18.53 11.82 -5.67
C LEU A 116 18.53 12.84 -4.51
N ASP A 117 19.47 13.78 -4.49
CA ASP A 117 19.53 14.85 -3.48
C ASP A 117 18.34 15.81 -3.60
N MET A 118 17.97 16.18 -4.84
CA MET A 118 16.76 16.97 -5.11
C MET A 118 15.50 16.26 -4.62
N LEU A 119 15.36 14.98 -4.97
CA LEU A 119 14.22 14.17 -4.52
C LEU A 119 14.20 14.04 -3.00
N ALA A 120 15.36 13.83 -2.35
CA ALA A 120 15.45 13.75 -0.90
C ALA A 120 15.01 15.04 -0.20
N ARG A 121 15.32 16.21 -0.76
CA ARG A 121 14.80 17.49 -0.26
C ARG A 121 13.31 17.59 -0.40
N ARG A 122 12.78 17.20 -1.56
CA ARG A 122 11.35 17.22 -1.81
C ARG A 122 10.58 16.26 -0.89
N LEU A 123 11.13 15.07 -0.63
CA LEU A 123 10.55 14.12 0.33
C LEU A 123 10.52 14.69 1.76
N ALA A 124 11.55 15.41 2.16
CA ALA A 124 11.59 16.08 3.47
C ALA A 124 10.53 17.19 3.59
N GLU A 125 10.29 17.95 2.51
CA GLU A 125 9.22 18.96 2.43
C GLU A 125 7.85 18.30 2.51
N LEU A 126 7.58 17.26 1.68
CA LEU A 126 6.30 16.53 1.71
C LEU A 126 6.02 15.90 3.09
N GLU A 127 7.05 15.54 3.82
CA GLU A 127 6.89 15.03 5.16
C GLU A 127 6.47 16.12 6.16
N LEU A 128 7.05 17.32 6.05
CA LEU A 128 6.68 18.49 6.86
C LEU A 128 5.25 18.94 6.55
N ASP A 129 4.84 18.90 5.29
CA ASP A 129 3.51 19.27 4.83
C ASP A 129 2.44 18.21 5.15
N GLY A 130 2.84 16.99 5.53
CA GLY A 130 1.93 15.87 5.81
C GLY A 130 1.53 15.07 4.56
N ASP A 131 2.06 15.40 3.39
CA ASP A 131 1.71 14.80 2.09
C ASP A 131 2.52 13.55 1.72
N LEU A 132 3.48 13.15 2.55
CA LEU A 132 4.35 12.01 2.25
C LEU A 132 3.57 10.69 2.02
N THR A 133 2.47 10.48 2.76
CA THR A 133 1.64 9.28 2.59
C THR A 133 0.90 9.29 1.25
N ARG A 134 0.34 10.44 0.86
CA ARG A 134 -0.27 10.67 -0.46
C ARG A 134 0.73 10.42 -1.57
N TYR A 135 1.94 10.94 -1.44
CA TYR A 135 3.01 10.71 -2.41
C TYR A 135 3.37 9.22 -2.58
N LYS A 136 3.51 8.49 -1.47
CA LYS A 136 3.75 7.03 -1.50
C LYS A 136 2.63 6.29 -2.23
N ALA A 137 1.38 6.68 -1.99
CA ALA A 137 0.22 6.11 -2.67
C ALA A 137 0.26 6.39 -4.18
N VAL A 138 0.64 7.61 -4.59
CA VAL A 138 0.77 7.99 -6.01
C VAL A 138 1.90 7.21 -6.69
N LEU A 139 3.06 7.05 -6.05
CA LEU A 139 4.15 6.21 -6.58
C LEU A 139 3.70 4.77 -6.84
N GLU A 140 2.99 4.17 -5.87
CA GLU A 140 2.47 2.81 -6.00
C GLU A 140 1.39 2.72 -7.09
N ALA A 141 0.47 3.69 -7.13
CA ALA A 141 -0.61 3.73 -8.12
C ALA A 141 -0.09 3.89 -9.55
N THR A 142 0.94 4.70 -9.77
CA THR A 142 1.55 4.92 -11.09
C THR A 142 2.52 3.81 -11.49
N GLY A 143 3.01 3.03 -10.54
CA GLY A 143 4.06 2.02 -10.78
C GLY A 143 5.38 2.68 -11.17
N CYS A 144 5.71 3.81 -10.53
CA CYS A 144 6.91 4.59 -10.83
C CYS A 144 8.17 3.75 -10.63
N ASP A 145 8.99 3.66 -11.66
CA ASP A 145 10.25 2.90 -11.70
C ASP A 145 11.48 3.75 -12.08
N ASP A 146 11.31 5.07 -12.15
CA ASP A 146 12.35 6.04 -12.48
C ASP A 146 12.37 7.22 -11.51
N ILE A 147 13.56 7.64 -11.08
CA ILE A 147 13.75 8.73 -10.10
C ILE A 147 13.34 10.09 -10.65
N SER A 148 13.52 10.33 -11.95
CA SER A 148 13.13 11.62 -12.57
C SER A 148 11.60 11.70 -12.64
N GLN A 149 10.94 10.60 -12.94
CA GLN A 149 9.49 10.50 -12.87
C GLN A 149 8.99 10.68 -11.43
N ALA A 150 9.65 10.06 -10.45
CA ALA A 150 9.31 10.22 -9.05
C ALA A 150 9.39 11.69 -8.59
N LEU A 151 10.43 12.41 -9.04
CA LEU A 151 10.58 13.84 -8.75
C LEU A 151 9.46 14.67 -9.39
N ALA A 152 9.12 14.40 -10.65
CA ALA A 152 8.01 15.07 -11.34
C ALA A 152 6.67 14.82 -10.63
N LEU A 153 6.40 13.58 -10.20
CA LEU A 153 5.18 13.23 -9.44
C LEU A 153 5.09 13.96 -8.09
N ALA A 154 6.24 14.24 -7.45
CA ALA A 154 6.26 15.01 -6.21
C ALA A 154 5.83 16.48 -6.43
N ASP A 155 6.16 17.05 -7.57
CA ASP A 155 5.77 18.42 -7.94
C ASP A 155 4.33 18.49 -8.49
N GLU A 156 3.81 17.40 -9.04
CA GLU A 156 2.48 17.29 -9.62
C GLU A 156 1.47 16.60 -8.69
N LEU A 157 1.77 16.51 -7.40
CA LEU A 157 0.95 15.76 -6.42
C LEU A 157 -0.51 16.25 -6.36
N ASP A 158 -0.75 17.53 -6.62
CA ASP A 158 -2.08 18.14 -6.66
C ASP A 158 -2.98 17.62 -7.78
N ARG A 159 -2.40 16.96 -8.78
CA ARG A 159 -3.16 16.28 -9.84
C ARG A 159 -3.82 14.99 -9.40
N TYR A 160 -3.57 14.55 -8.17
CA TYR A 160 -4.12 13.32 -7.62
C TYR A 160 -4.95 13.62 -6.37
N SER A 161 -6.14 13.09 -6.31
CA SER A 161 -6.94 12.99 -5.09
C SER A 161 -6.54 11.74 -4.34
N PHE A 162 -6.47 11.82 -3.02
CA PHE A 162 -6.07 10.73 -2.14
C PHE A 162 -7.02 10.61 -0.95
N ASP A 163 -7.51 9.40 -0.72
CA ASP A 163 -8.29 9.02 0.46
C ASP A 163 -7.54 7.89 1.19
N PRO A 164 -7.07 8.12 2.44
CA PRO A 164 -6.30 7.13 3.18
C PRO A 164 -7.14 5.97 3.73
N GLU A 165 -8.46 6.08 3.79
CA GLU A 165 -9.31 5.09 4.45
C GLU A 165 -9.59 3.85 3.60
N PRO A 166 -10.04 3.94 2.32
CA PRO A 166 -10.42 2.77 1.55
C PRO A 166 -9.27 1.81 1.26
N ARG A 167 -9.48 0.53 1.56
CA ARG A 167 -8.55 -0.58 1.27
C ARG A 167 -9.15 -1.60 0.30
N GLU A 168 -10.46 -1.63 0.21
CA GLU A 168 -11.24 -2.57 -0.60
C GLU A 168 -12.25 -1.79 -1.47
N PRO A 169 -12.68 -2.35 -2.61
CA PRO A 169 -13.63 -1.69 -3.51
C PRO A 169 -14.96 -1.30 -2.86
N ASP A 170 -15.47 -2.12 -1.93
CA ASP A 170 -16.71 -1.86 -1.20
C ASP A 170 -16.62 -0.64 -0.29
N GLU A 171 -15.44 -0.35 0.27
CA GLU A 171 -15.19 0.85 1.06
C GLU A 171 -15.20 2.10 0.18
N VAL A 172 -14.62 2.03 -1.04
CA VAL A 172 -14.71 3.11 -2.03
C VAL A 172 -16.18 3.39 -2.39
N ALA A 173 -16.96 2.33 -2.65
CA ALA A 173 -18.38 2.46 -2.94
C ALA A 173 -19.16 3.06 -1.76
N SER A 174 -18.87 2.59 -0.57
CA SER A 174 -19.52 3.09 0.66
C SER A 174 -19.22 4.57 0.90
N GLY A 175 -17.95 4.99 0.74
CA GLY A 175 -17.54 6.39 0.85
C GLY A 175 -18.24 7.28 -0.19
N TYR A 176 -18.29 6.83 -1.43
CA TYR A 176 -18.97 7.53 -2.51
C TYR A 176 -20.48 7.69 -2.23
N LEU A 177 -21.17 6.63 -1.83
CA LEU A 177 -22.60 6.67 -1.52
C LEU A 177 -22.92 7.53 -0.31
N LYS A 178 -22.08 7.55 0.72
CA LYS A 178 -22.20 8.44 1.89
C LYS A 178 -22.13 9.94 1.49
N GLY A 179 -21.38 10.26 0.45
CA GLY A 179 -21.32 11.63 -0.09
C GLY A 179 -22.54 12.04 -0.91
N LEU A 180 -23.34 11.07 -1.40
CA LEU A 180 -24.48 11.33 -2.28
C LEU A 180 -25.84 11.22 -1.58
N LEU A 181 -25.98 10.37 -0.58
CA LEU A 181 -27.26 9.99 0.01
C LEU A 181 -27.32 10.34 1.50
N PRO A 182 -28.51 10.74 2.00
CA PRO A 182 -28.77 10.80 3.43
C PRO A 182 -28.59 9.44 4.09
N GLU A 183 -28.26 9.43 5.38
CA GLU A 183 -27.95 8.22 6.13
C GLU A 183 -29.11 7.21 6.15
N GLU A 184 -30.36 7.70 6.19
CA GLU A 184 -31.58 6.88 6.18
C GLU A 184 -31.73 6.13 4.86
N ASP A 185 -31.51 6.81 3.72
CA ASP A 185 -31.61 6.23 2.38
C ASP A 185 -30.45 5.23 2.14
N LEU A 186 -29.27 5.57 2.63
CA LEU A 186 -28.10 4.71 2.57
C LEU A 186 -28.34 3.39 3.32
N ALA A 187 -28.89 3.44 4.52
CA ALA A 187 -29.21 2.26 5.32
C ALA A 187 -30.21 1.33 4.63
N ALA A 188 -31.18 1.90 3.90
CA ALA A 188 -32.14 1.12 3.13
C ALA A 188 -31.54 0.51 1.85
N LEU A 189 -30.57 1.18 1.25
CA LEU A 189 -29.94 0.78 -0.02
C LEU A 189 -28.87 -0.32 0.19
N LEU A 190 -28.02 -0.18 1.20
CA LEU A 190 -26.84 -1.02 1.43
C LEU A 190 -27.12 -2.53 1.41
N PRO A 191 -28.22 -3.06 2.01
CA PRO A 191 -28.51 -4.50 1.99
C PRO A 191 -28.80 -5.06 0.60
N ASN A 192 -29.14 -4.20 -0.37
CA ASN A 192 -29.61 -4.57 -1.71
C ASN A 192 -28.57 -4.31 -2.82
N VAL A 193 -27.41 -3.74 -2.48
CA VAL A 193 -26.36 -3.37 -3.45
C VAL A 193 -25.13 -4.24 -3.24
N ASN A 194 -24.60 -4.79 -4.33
CA ASN A 194 -23.28 -5.40 -4.32
C ASN A 194 -22.21 -4.29 -4.35
N LEU A 195 -21.83 -3.80 -3.16
CA LEU A 195 -20.88 -2.71 -2.98
C LEU A 195 -19.52 -3.01 -3.61
N TYR A 196 -19.04 -4.27 -3.55
CA TYR A 196 -17.77 -4.65 -4.13
C TYR A 196 -17.76 -4.45 -5.66
N CYS A 197 -18.75 -4.98 -6.36
CA CYS A 197 -18.89 -4.80 -7.81
C CYS A 197 -19.10 -3.33 -8.19
N TYR A 198 -19.84 -2.59 -7.37
CA TYR A 198 -20.07 -1.17 -7.60
C TYR A 198 -18.79 -0.37 -7.41
N GLY A 199 -18.03 -0.64 -6.36
CA GLY A 199 -16.74 0.00 -6.09
C GLY A 199 -15.70 -0.29 -7.18
N GLN A 200 -15.63 -1.53 -7.70
CA GLN A 200 -14.77 -1.83 -8.84
C GLN A 200 -15.08 -0.95 -10.05
N LYS A 201 -16.37 -0.77 -10.38
CA LYS A 201 -16.77 0.11 -11.49
C LYS A 201 -16.41 1.57 -11.24
N LEU A 202 -16.58 2.07 -10.02
CA LEU A 202 -16.18 3.43 -9.66
C LEU A 202 -14.67 3.64 -9.84
N ILE A 203 -13.86 2.69 -9.38
CA ILE A 203 -12.40 2.71 -9.53
C ILE A 203 -12.00 2.72 -11.01
N GLU A 204 -12.61 1.86 -11.84
CA GLU A 204 -12.37 1.81 -13.28
C GLU A 204 -12.76 3.13 -13.97
N GLN A 205 -13.93 3.66 -13.65
CA GLN A 205 -14.45 4.90 -14.25
C GLN A 205 -13.63 6.13 -13.88
N SER A 206 -13.16 6.21 -12.64
CA SER A 206 -12.32 7.31 -12.17
C SER A 206 -10.86 7.22 -12.65
N GLY A 207 -10.45 6.07 -13.19
CA GLY A 207 -9.04 5.78 -13.45
C GLY A 207 -8.20 5.68 -12.18
N GLY A 208 -8.86 5.49 -11.03
CA GLY A 208 -8.22 5.38 -9.73
C GLY A 208 -7.61 4.01 -9.47
N LYS A 209 -6.85 3.92 -8.38
CA LYS A 209 -6.25 2.66 -7.90
C LYS A 209 -6.28 2.59 -6.39
N LEU A 210 -6.53 1.39 -5.87
CA LEU A 210 -6.30 1.04 -4.47
C LEU A 210 -4.83 0.67 -4.27
N THR A 211 -4.21 1.26 -3.26
CA THR A 211 -2.82 1.06 -2.88
C THR A 211 -2.70 0.57 -1.44
N GLY A 212 -1.51 0.19 -1.03
CA GLY A 212 -1.23 -0.12 0.37
C GLY A 212 -1.46 1.06 1.34
N TYR A 213 -1.56 2.28 0.82
CA TYR A 213 -1.74 3.52 1.59
C TYR A 213 -3.17 4.06 1.57
N GLY A 214 -4.01 3.65 0.61
CA GLY A 214 -5.36 4.14 0.42
C GLY A 214 -5.75 4.19 -1.05
N TYR A 215 -6.82 4.90 -1.36
CA TYR A 215 -7.34 5.10 -2.71
C TYR A 215 -6.79 6.36 -3.34
N VAL A 216 -6.29 6.25 -4.56
CA VAL A 216 -5.74 7.36 -5.37
C VAL A 216 -6.49 7.44 -6.68
N GLN A 217 -6.86 8.65 -7.10
CA GLN A 217 -7.43 8.90 -8.42
C GLN A 217 -6.90 10.22 -8.99
N PRO A 218 -6.82 10.36 -10.34
CA PRO A 218 -6.51 11.64 -10.98
C PRO A 218 -7.57 12.70 -10.64
N SER A 219 -7.15 13.87 -10.20
CA SER A 219 -8.06 15.00 -9.87
C SER A 219 -8.77 15.56 -11.10
N THR A 220 -8.27 15.28 -12.32
CA THR A 220 -8.83 15.73 -13.59
C THR A 220 -9.74 14.70 -14.25
N ALA A 221 -10.16 13.64 -13.53
CA ALA A 221 -11.20 12.77 -14.06
C ALA A 221 -12.45 13.64 -14.35
N PRO A 222 -12.94 13.70 -15.61
CA PRO A 222 -14.18 14.41 -15.87
C PRO A 222 -15.26 13.74 -15.03
N THR A 223 -15.88 14.49 -14.17
CA THR A 223 -17.15 14.09 -13.54
C THR A 223 -18.12 13.91 -14.71
N GLN A 224 -18.19 12.70 -15.27
CA GLN A 224 -19.29 12.35 -16.16
C GLN A 224 -20.50 12.35 -15.26
N ASP A 225 -21.28 13.41 -15.46
CA ASP A 225 -22.62 13.56 -14.90
C ASP A 225 -23.43 12.34 -15.36
N ILE A 226 -23.45 11.28 -14.55
CA ILE A 226 -24.28 10.09 -14.78
C ILE A 226 -25.69 10.48 -14.32
N GLY A 227 -26.25 11.49 -15.00
CA GLY A 227 -27.68 11.72 -14.99
C GLY A 227 -28.35 10.47 -15.60
N PRO A 228 -29.50 10.02 -15.08
CA PRO A 228 -30.22 8.91 -15.65
C PRO A 228 -30.54 9.24 -17.12
N GLN A 229 -29.95 8.47 -18.05
CA GLN A 229 -30.40 8.48 -19.43
C GLN A 229 -31.84 7.95 -19.43
N THR A 230 -32.80 8.86 -19.41
CA THR A 230 -34.18 8.55 -19.77
C THR A 230 -34.17 8.28 -21.27
N ASP A 231 -34.14 7.01 -21.63
CA ASP A 231 -34.45 6.54 -22.96
C ASP A 231 -35.89 6.95 -23.29
N GLY A 232 -35.99 8.08 -23.99
CA GLY A 232 -37.26 8.55 -24.52
C GLY A 232 -37.70 7.69 -25.69
N SER A 233 -38.19 6.48 -25.42
CA SER A 233 -38.99 5.75 -26.40
C SER A 233 -40.37 6.40 -26.51
N GLU A 234 -40.53 7.35 -27.41
CA GLU A 234 -41.84 7.77 -27.90
C GLU A 234 -42.54 6.56 -28.52
N MET A 235 -43.47 5.99 -27.78
CA MET A 235 -44.49 5.10 -28.36
C MET A 235 -45.52 5.98 -29.09
N THR A 236 -45.36 6.11 -30.42
CA THR A 236 -46.43 6.56 -31.30
C THR A 236 -47.49 5.46 -31.41
N LEU A 237 -48.62 5.69 -30.75
CA LEU A 237 -49.85 4.93 -30.97
C LEU A 237 -50.51 5.42 -32.24
N ASN A 238 -50.63 4.58 -33.25
CA ASN A 238 -51.59 4.63 -34.34
C ASN A 238 -52.76 3.68 -34.07
#